data_8402b0d693810173b88f4dbd925c186f
#
_entry.id   8402b0d693810173b88f4dbd925c186f
#
_cell.length_a   1.000
_cell.length_b   1.000
_cell.length_c   1.000
_cell.angle_alpha   90.00
_cell.angle_beta   90.00
_cell.angle_gamma   90.00
#
_symmetry.space_group_name_H-M   'P 1'
#
loop_
_entity.id
_entity.type
_entity.pdbx_description
1 polymer ?
#
loop_
_entity_poly.entity_id
_entity_poly.type
_entity_poly.pdbx_seq_one_letter_code
_entity_poly.pdbx_strand_id
1 'polypeptide(L)'
;VLAVALSLWGAAARAERSIVIESFDAAIAVGKSAEIDVTETIRLRFEGQWNGIHRRVPVVYSAGARGTYALRFTLVGVADETGRALVVERSRRRHEEDLKIFVPDAVDAVRTVVIHYRVRRGVKFFPDHDELYWNVTGDEWPYTIGAARAAIDLPADVENVRVNAFAGAYGAIDKSVAIRVDGADRSPEATFEAAGEWSPPAEGG
;
A
#
# COMPACT_ATOMS: atom_id res chain seq x y z
N VAL A 1 4.56 36.50 58.29
CA VAL A 1 4.25 36.66 56.85
C VAL A 1 4.65 35.37 56.18
N LEU A 2 3.66 34.59 55.75
CA LEU A 2 3.84 33.30 55.09
C LEU A 2 3.71 33.53 53.58
N ALA A 3 4.78 33.36 52.82
CA ALA A 3 4.76 33.43 51.36
C ALA A 3 4.56 32.01 50.79
N VAL A 4 3.41 31.77 50.13
CA VAL A 4 3.12 30.54 49.41
C VAL A 4 3.56 30.75 47.97
N ALA A 5 4.63 30.05 47.53
CA ALA A 5 5.03 30.00 46.15
C ALA A 5 4.23 28.91 45.42
N LEU A 6 3.29 29.32 44.55
CA LEU A 6 2.63 28.41 43.60
C LEU A 6 3.58 28.14 42.42
N SER A 7 4.14 26.97 42.39
CA SER A 7 4.84 26.49 41.21
C SER A 7 3.83 25.95 40.20
N LEU A 8 3.58 26.71 39.12
CA LEU A 8 2.84 26.26 37.94
C LEU A 8 3.71 25.26 37.15
N TRP A 9 3.53 24.00 37.40
CA TRP A 9 4.00 22.97 36.46
C TRP A 9 3.07 22.99 35.26
N GLY A 10 3.52 23.67 34.21
CA GLY A 10 2.90 23.56 32.90
C GLY A 10 3.10 22.11 32.39
N ALA A 11 2.03 21.32 32.40
CA ALA A 11 2.00 20.08 31.66
C ALA A 11 2.15 20.45 30.19
N ALA A 12 3.31 20.24 29.61
CA ALA A 12 3.49 20.27 28.15
C ALA A 12 2.57 19.20 27.59
N ALA A 13 1.46 19.62 26.99
CA ALA A 13 0.61 18.74 26.22
C ALA A 13 1.51 18.10 25.14
N ARG A 14 1.78 16.81 25.25
CA ARG A 14 2.49 16.06 24.24
C ARG A 14 1.57 16.05 23.03
N ALA A 15 1.94 16.79 21.98
CA ALA A 15 1.20 16.74 20.73
C ALA A 15 1.08 15.29 20.31
N GLU A 16 -0.15 14.84 20.11
CA GLU A 16 -0.46 13.48 19.67
C GLU A 16 0.13 13.31 18.27
N ARG A 17 1.03 12.34 18.10
CA ARG A 17 1.68 12.11 16.82
C ARG A 17 0.77 11.24 15.97
N SER A 18 0.53 11.66 14.75
CA SER A 18 -0.27 10.89 13.81
C SER A 18 0.37 10.82 12.42
N ILE A 19 0.01 9.79 11.66
CA ILE A 19 0.28 9.68 10.23
C ILE A 19 -1.05 9.38 9.55
N VAL A 20 -1.30 10.10 8.46
CA VAL A 20 -2.42 9.81 7.56
C VAL A 20 -1.85 9.58 6.15
N ILE A 21 -2.29 8.52 5.50
CA ILE A 21 -2.05 8.29 4.08
C ILE A 21 -3.11 9.08 3.33
N GLU A 22 -2.75 10.22 2.75
CA GLU A 22 -3.69 11.05 1.97
C GLU A 22 -4.11 10.35 0.69
N SER A 23 -3.13 9.76 -0.02
CA SER A 23 -3.40 8.91 -1.19
C SER A 23 -2.42 7.74 -1.26
N PHE A 24 -2.91 6.64 -1.80
CA PHE A 24 -2.15 5.44 -2.13
C PHE A 24 -2.43 5.09 -3.59
N ASP A 25 -1.48 5.32 -4.47
CA ASP A 25 -1.60 5.07 -5.90
C ASP A 25 -0.66 3.92 -6.29
N ALA A 26 -1.18 2.88 -6.94
CA ALA A 26 -0.41 1.75 -7.43
C ALA A 26 -0.51 1.65 -8.96
N ALA A 27 0.62 1.70 -9.64
CA ALA A 27 0.75 1.34 -11.05
C ALA A 27 1.32 -0.08 -11.14
N ILE A 28 0.61 -0.98 -11.81
CA ILE A 28 0.89 -2.41 -11.88
C ILE A 28 0.96 -2.81 -13.35
N ALA A 29 2.13 -3.13 -13.85
CA ALA A 29 2.31 -3.60 -15.21
C ALA A 29 2.58 -5.11 -15.23
N VAL A 30 1.74 -5.86 -15.93
CA VAL A 30 1.89 -7.31 -16.10
C VAL A 30 2.62 -7.56 -17.41
N GLY A 31 3.81 -8.14 -17.33
CA GLY A 31 4.58 -8.51 -18.51
C GLY A 31 4.14 -9.84 -19.13
N LYS A 32 4.48 -10.08 -20.40
CA LYS A 32 4.20 -11.36 -21.09
C LYS A 32 4.79 -12.59 -20.42
N SER A 33 5.83 -12.43 -19.61
CA SER A 33 6.42 -13.48 -18.78
C SER A 33 5.68 -13.72 -17.46
N ALA A 34 4.53 -13.05 -17.24
CA ALA A 34 3.82 -13.00 -15.98
C ALA A 34 4.67 -12.43 -14.81
N GLU A 35 5.73 -11.68 -15.13
CA GLU A 35 6.38 -10.79 -14.17
C GLU A 35 5.53 -9.54 -14.02
N ILE A 36 5.35 -9.12 -12.78
CA ILE A 36 4.53 -7.97 -12.40
C ILE A 36 5.49 -6.89 -11.91
N ASP A 37 5.50 -5.75 -12.57
CA ASP A 37 6.25 -4.56 -12.17
C ASP A 37 5.29 -3.61 -11.45
N VAL A 38 5.63 -3.19 -10.24
CA VAL A 38 4.74 -2.40 -9.39
C VAL A 38 5.45 -1.15 -8.91
N THR A 39 4.79 -0.02 -9.11
CA THR A 39 5.19 1.26 -8.51
C THR A 39 4.07 1.75 -7.61
N GLU A 40 4.34 1.84 -6.31
CA GLU A 40 3.44 2.44 -5.32
C GLU A 40 3.89 3.88 -5.05
N THR A 41 2.96 4.83 -5.14
CA THR A 41 3.15 6.23 -4.77
C THR A 41 2.27 6.54 -3.57
N ILE A 42 2.89 6.79 -2.43
CA ILE A 42 2.20 6.94 -1.15
C ILE A 42 2.43 8.37 -0.66
N ARG A 43 1.38 9.17 -0.60
CA ARG A 43 1.40 10.53 -0.06
C ARG A 43 0.98 10.50 1.40
N LEU A 44 1.87 10.95 2.27
CA LEU A 44 1.75 10.86 3.72
C LEU A 44 1.74 12.24 4.36
N ARG A 45 0.80 12.49 5.26
CA ARG A 45 0.83 13.62 6.17
C ARG A 45 1.35 13.14 7.52
N PHE A 46 2.43 13.74 7.95
CA PHE A 46 3.02 13.54 9.28
C PHE A 46 2.63 14.68 10.21
N GLU A 47 2.11 14.35 11.38
CA GLU A 47 1.88 15.26 12.49
C GLU A 47 2.81 14.88 13.64
N GLY A 48 3.58 15.86 14.14
CA GLY A 48 4.69 15.62 15.05
C GLY A 48 5.92 15.02 14.33
N GLN A 49 6.89 14.59 15.10
CA GLN A 49 8.19 14.10 14.59
C GLN A 49 8.16 12.58 14.35
N TRP A 50 8.51 12.19 13.12
CA TRP A 50 8.61 10.80 12.67
C TRP A 50 9.95 10.53 11.97
N ASN A 51 10.36 9.25 11.91
CA ASN A 51 11.57 8.84 11.20
C ASN A 51 11.24 8.12 9.88
N GLY A 52 9.97 7.82 9.63
CA GLY A 52 9.52 7.09 8.43
C GLY A 52 8.34 6.19 8.68
N ILE A 53 8.17 5.23 7.80
CA ILE A 53 7.03 4.30 7.78
C ILE A 53 7.50 2.86 7.61
N HIS A 54 6.60 1.93 7.91
CA HIS A 54 6.70 0.52 7.51
C HIS A 54 5.71 0.24 6.38
N ARG A 55 6.21 -0.28 5.24
CA ARG A 55 5.37 -0.87 4.18
C ARG A 55 5.51 -2.37 4.23
N ARG A 56 4.44 -3.05 4.58
CA ARG A 56 4.35 -4.51 4.57
C ARG A 56 3.65 -4.97 3.31
N VAL A 57 4.37 -5.72 2.48
CA VAL A 57 3.83 -6.26 1.22
C VAL A 57 3.55 -7.74 1.42
N PRO A 58 2.28 -8.19 1.32
CA PRO A 58 1.95 -9.60 1.42
C PRO A 58 2.61 -10.39 0.29
N VAL A 59 3.31 -11.48 0.64
CA VAL A 59 4.01 -12.33 -0.34
C VAL A 59 3.67 -13.82 -0.20
N VAL A 60 2.82 -14.17 0.75
CA VAL A 60 2.32 -15.54 0.90
C VAL A 60 0.80 -15.50 0.99
N TYR A 61 0.15 -16.23 0.11
CA TYR A 61 -1.30 -16.27 0.00
C TYR A 61 -1.83 -17.69 0.20
N SER A 62 -3.06 -17.79 0.67
CA SER A 62 -3.77 -19.08 0.76
C SER A 62 -4.18 -19.55 -0.63
N ALA A 63 -3.99 -20.83 -0.89
CA ALA A 63 -4.53 -21.55 -2.06
C ALA A 63 -5.68 -22.48 -1.66
N GLY A 64 -6.36 -22.19 -0.55
CA GLY A 64 -7.44 -23.01 0.00
C GLY A 64 -6.94 -24.39 0.41
N ALA A 65 -7.65 -25.45 0.02
CA ALA A 65 -7.28 -26.82 0.32
C ALA A 65 -5.92 -27.26 -0.28
N ARG A 66 -5.35 -26.49 -1.22
CA ARG A 66 -4.04 -26.75 -1.82
C ARG A 66 -2.87 -26.15 -1.02
N GLY A 67 -3.14 -25.56 0.15
CA GLY A 67 -2.13 -24.97 1.02
C GLY A 67 -1.87 -23.47 0.76
N THR A 68 -0.59 -23.09 0.67
CA THR A 68 -0.18 -21.69 0.43
C THR A 68 0.76 -21.61 -0.77
N TYR A 69 0.78 -20.44 -1.44
CA TYR A 69 1.78 -20.13 -2.46
C TYR A 69 2.50 -18.83 -2.10
N ALA A 70 3.77 -18.76 -2.49
CA ALA A 70 4.62 -17.61 -2.22
C ALA A 70 5.01 -16.89 -3.50
N LEU A 71 4.89 -15.57 -3.47
CA LEU A 71 5.40 -14.68 -4.49
C LEU A 71 6.93 -14.57 -4.37
N ARG A 72 7.59 -14.27 -5.49
CA ARG A 72 9.00 -13.89 -5.51
C ARG A 72 9.09 -12.38 -5.63
N PHE A 73 9.36 -11.74 -4.51
CA PHE A 73 9.47 -10.28 -4.40
C PHE A 73 10.91 -9.83 -4.61
N THR A 74 11.11 -8.78 -5.40
CA THR A 74 12.40 -8.11 -5.62
C THR A 74 12.20 -6.62 -5.51
N LEU A 75 12.73 -6.00 -4.45
CA LEU A 75 12.76 -4.54 -4.33
C LEU A 75 13.72 -3.97 -5.37
N VAL A 76 13.25 -3.02 -6.18
CA VAL A 76 14.06 -2.29 -7.18
C VAL A 76 14.60 -1.00 -6.57
N GLY A 77 13.77 -0.24 -5.87
CA GLY A 77 14.18 0.98 -5.20
C GLY A 77 13.05 1.65 -4.43
N VAL A 78 13.45 2.60 -3.59
CA VAL A 78 12.53 3.50 -2.90
C VAL A 78 13.08 4.91 -3.00
N ALA A 79 12.23 5.88 -3.33
CA ALA A 79 12.60 7.27 -3.51
C ALA A 79 11.57 8.22 -2.88
N ASP A 80 11.97 9.47 -2.69
CA ASP A 80 11.07 10.57 -2.35
C ASP A 80 10.42 11.19 -3.61
N GLU A 81 9.62 12.23 -3.42
CA GLU A 81 8.93 12.99 -4.48
C GLU A 81 9.87 13.64 -5.50
N THR A 82 11.15 13.78 -5.17
CA THR A 82 12.17 14.36 -6.06
C THR A 82 12.94 13.31 -6.84
N GLY A 83 12.69 12.02 -6.55
CA GLY A 83 13.42 10.90 -7.12
C GLY A 83 14.72 10.57 -6.36
N ARG A 84 15.00 11.21 -5.22
CA ARG A 84 16.14 10.89 -4.38
C ARG A 84 15.90 9.58 -3.64
N ALA A 85 16.86 8.67 -3.71
CA ALA A 85 16.78 7.39 -3.02
C ALA A 85 16.65 7.55 -1.51
N LEU A 86 15.73 6.80 -0.92
CA LEU A 86 15.50 6.71 0.52
C LEU A 86 16.23 5.48 1.09
N VAL A 87 16.64 5.58 2.35
CA VAL A 87 17.21 4.46 3.09
C VAL A 87 16.10 3.49 3.48
N VAL A 88 16.34 2.20 3.23
CA VAL A 88 15.37 1.13 3.52
C VAL A 88 16.07 0.00 4.27
N GLU A 89 15.51 -0.39 5.41
CA GLU A 89 15.81 -1.66 6.06
C GLU A 89 14.75 -2.67 5.64
N ARG A 90 15.20 -3.79 5.07
CA ARG A 90 14.32 -4.86 4.62
C ARG A 90 14.39 -6.04 5.56
N SER A 91 13.23 -6.53 5.95
CA SER A 91 13.11 -7.79 6.68
C SER A 91 11.97 -8.63 6.13
N ARG A 92 12.05 -9.96 6.32
CA ARG A 92 10.97 -10.86 5.94
C ARG A 92 10.30 -11.39 7.19
N ARG A 93 9.01 -11.18 7.26
CA ARG A 93 8.14 -11.80 8.25
C ARG A 93 7.47 -13.03 7.62
N ARG A 94 6.72 -13.81 8.42
CA ARG A 94 6.15 -15.10 7.98
C ARG A 94 5.46 -15.06 6.61
N HIS A 95 4.67 -14.01 6.34
CA HIS A 95 3.86 -13.90 5.11
C HIS A 95 4.11 -12.61 4.33
N GLU A 96 5.03 -11.76 4.76
CA GLU A 96 5.22 -10.42 4.26
C GLU A 96 6.69 -10.07 4.08
N GLU A 97 6.95 -9.18 3.13
CA GLU A 97 8.17 -8.38 3.08
C GLU A 97 7.89 -7.06 3.82
N ASP A 98 8.66 -6.77 4.86
CA ASP A 98 8.56 -5.55 5.66
C ASP A 98 9.69 -4.59 5.23
N LEU A 99 9.29 -3.46 4.69
CA LEU A 99 10.17 -2.38 4.26
C LEU A 99 10.04 -1.24 5.27
N LYS A 100 11.03 -1.07 6.14
CA LYS A 100 11.15 0.09 7.00
C LYS A 100 11.85 1.19 6.23
N ILE A 101 11.11 2.21 5.85
CA ILE A 101 11.53 3.29 4.98
C ILE A 101 11.79 4.53 5.83
N PHE A 102 13.02 5.04 5.79
CA PHE A 102 13.36 6.27 6.48
C PHE A 102 13.02 7.47 5.61
N VAL A 103 12.17 8.35 6.15
CA VAL A 103 11.70 9.56 5.46
C VAL A 103 12.34 10.78 6.13
N PRO A 104 13.30 11.44 5.47
CA PRO A 104 13.90 12.66 6.01
C PRO A 104 12.87 13.78 6.19
N ASP A 105 13.08 14.62 7.18
CA ASP A 105 12.27 15.80 7.46
C ASP A 105 10.76 15.49 7.61
N ALA A 106 10.44 14.32 8.14
CA ALA A 106 9.07 13.89 8.46
C ALA A 106 8.60 14.51 9.79
N VAL A 107 8.55 15.83 9.84
CA VAL A 107 8.13 16.62 11.00
C VAL A 107 7.09 17.62 10.56
N ASP A 108 5.83 17.46 11.01
CA ASP A 108 4.71 18.32 10.64
C ASP A 108 4.67 18.64 9.12
N ALA A 109 4.81 17.60 8.30
CA ALA A 109 5.06 17.74 6.87
C ALA A 109 4.26 16.73 6.04
N VAL A 110 4.03 17.08 4.78
CA VAL A 110 3.56 16.14 3.78
C VAL A 110 4.77 15.65 2.97
N ARG A 111 4.90 14.33 2.82
CA ARG A 111 5.95 13.67 2.05
C ARG A 111 5.36 12.61 1.14
N THR A 112 6.03 12.34 0.03
CA THR A 112 5.68 11.25 -0.85
C THR A 112 6.78 10.21 -0.85
N VAL A 113 6.39 8.95 -0.76
CA VAL A 113 7.28 7.78 -0.87
C VAL A 113 6.89 7.02 -2.12
N VAL A 114 7.85 6.78 -3.00
CA VAL A 114 7.68 5.99 -4.21
C VAL A 114 8.45 4.68 -4.04
N ILE A 115 7.74 3.55 -4.13
CA ILE A 115 8.30 2.21 -3.94
C ILE A 115 8.19 1.47 -5.27
N HIS A 116 9.32 1.04 -5.83
CA HIS A 116 9.34 0.22 -7.04
C HIS A 116 9.83 -1.19 -6.72
N TYR A 117 9.05 -2.19 -7.12
CA TYR A 117 9.41 -3.60 -6.94
C TYR A 117 8.84 -4.48 -8.04
N ARG A 118 9.41 -5.69 -8.17
CA ARG A 118 8.95 -6.72 -9.10
C ARG A 118 8.50 -7.96 -8.36
N VAL A 119 7.49 -8.59 -8.93
CA VAL A 119 6.93 -9.82 -8.38
C VAL A 119 6.81 -10.86 -9.48
N ARG A 120 7.21 -12.09 -9.17
CA ARG A 120 6.94 -13.26 -9.99
C ARG A 120 6.04 -14.22 -9.25
N ARG A 121 5.33 -15.07 -10.00
CA ARG A 121 4.35 -16.04 -9.48
C ARG A 121 3.09 -15.38 -8.90
N GLY A 122 2.76 -14.16 -9.33
CA GLY A 122 1.53 -13.46 -8.94
C GLY A 122 0.34 -13.82 -9.81
N VAL A 123 0.58 -14.20 -11.07
CA VAL A 123 -0.45 -14.71 -11.98
C VAL A 123 -0.63 -16.20 -11.76
N LYS A 124 -1.87 -16.64 -11.64
CA LYS A 124 -2.28 -18.06 -11.58
C LYS A 124 -2.83 -18.47 -12.93
N PHE A 125 -2.37 -19.60 -13.44
CA PHE A 125 -2.80 -20.18 -14.69
C PHE A 125 -3.78 -21.31 -14.44
N PHE A 126 -4.98 -21.21 -15.00
CA PHE A 126 -6.03 -22.23 -14.97
C PHE A 126 -6.26 -22.78 -16.38
N PRO A 127 -6.96 -23.91 -16.55
CA PRO A 127 -7.21 -24.48 -17.88
C PRO A 127 -8.07 -23.62 -18.81
N ASP A 128 -8.88 -22.72 -18.23
CA ASP A 128 -9.89 -21.91 -18.92
C ASP A 128 -9.67 -20.39 -18.79
N HIS A 129 -8.78 -19.95 -17.90
CA HIS A 129 -8.44 -18.54 -17.69
C HIS A 129 -7.15 -18.36 -16.91
N ASP A 130 -6.64 -17.13 -16.91
CA ASP A 130 -5.57 -16.68 -16.03
C ASP A 130 -6.12 -15.71 -15.00
N GLU A 131 -5.58 -15.72 -13.78
CA GLU A 131 -6.04 -14.89 -12.67
C GLU A 131 -4.89 -14.10 -12.05
N LEU A 132 -5.04 -12.79 -11.97
CA LEU A 132 -4.25 -11.92 -11.11
C LEU A 132 -5.10 -11.51 -9.90
N TYR A 133 -4.70 -11.97 -8.70
CA TYR A 133 -5.22 -11.46 -7.43
C TYR A 133 -4.19 -10.55 -6.81
N TRP A 134 -4.57 -9.30 -6.52
CA TRP A 134 -3.67 -8.31 -5.96
C TRP A 134 -4.30 -7.55 -4.80
N ASN A 135 -3.65 -7.59 -3.63
CA ASN A 135 -4.01 -6.74 -2.50
C ASN A 135 -3.23 -5.42 -2.62
N VAL A 136 -3.89 -4.39 -3.16
CA VAL A 136 -3.26 -3.11 -3.54
C VAL A 136 -2.65 -2.41 -2.33
N THR A 137 -3.46 -2.09 -1.34
CA THR A 137 -3.00 -1.33 -0.17
C THR A 137 -2.32 -2.22 0.86
N GLY A 138 -2.69 -3.50 0.92
CA GLY A 138 -2.41 -4.34 2.08
C GLY A 138 -3.41 -4.06 3.21
N ASP A 139 -3.32 -4.83 4.26
CA ASP A 139 -4.23 -4.83 5.41
C ASP A 139 -3.53 -4.49 6.75
N GLU A 140 -2.23 -4.23 6.71
CA GLU A 140 -1.39 -4.04 7.89
C GLU A 140 -0.96 -2.58 8.10
N TRP A 141 -1.79 -1.61 7.69
CA TRP A 141 -1.53 -0.21 7.97
C TRP A 141 -2.10 0.21 9.31
N PRO A 142 -1.27 0.77 10.23
CA PRO A 142 -1.77 1.38 11.45
C PRO A 142 -2.28 2.81 11.21
N TYR A 143 -2.46 3.22 9.95
CA TYR A 143 -2.82 4.56 9.53
C TYR A 143 -4.08 4.54 8.71
N THR A 144 -4.87 5.61 8.78
CA THR A 144 -6.01 5.83 7.89
C THR A 144 -5.53 6.10 6.47
N ILE A 145 -6.23 5.54 5.48
CA ILE A 145 -6.02 5.80 4.05
C ILE A 145 -7.22 6.60 3.55
N GLY A 146 -6.98 7.84 3.10
CA GLY A 146 -8.04 8.74 2.60
C GLY A 146 -8.52 8.36 1.21
N ALA A 147 -7.61 7.97 0.31
CA ALA A 147 -7.95 7.52 -1.03
C ALA A 147 -6.97 6.44 -1.51
N ALA A 148 -7.46 5.49 -2.27
CA ALA A 148 -6.64 4.47 -2.91
C ALA A 148 -7.02 4.32 -4.39
N ARG A 149 -6.00 4.18 -5.25
CA ARG A 149 -6.16 3.95 -6.69
C ARG A 149 -5.21 2.85 -7.13
N ALA A 150 -5.65 2.02 -8.06
CA ALA A 150 -4.76 1.12 -8.77
C ALA A 150 -5.02 1.21 -10.28
N ALA A 151 -3.95 1.27 -11.06
CA ALA A 151 -3.97 1.11 -12.50
C ALA A 151 -3.24 -0.19 -12.85
N ILE A 152 -3.88 -1.06 -13.64
CA ILE A 152 -3.30 -2.34 -14.06
C ILE A 152 -3.18 -2.33 -15.57
N ASP A 153 -1.95 -2.47 -16.03
CA ASP A 153 -1.56 -2.58 -17.43
C ASP A 153 -1.35 -4.05 -17.79
N LEU A 154 -2.05 -4.53 -18.79
CA LEU A 154 -2.00 -5.92 -19.22
C LEU A 154 -1.30 -6.05 -20.58
N PRO A 155 -0.70 -7.22 -20.90
CA PRO A 155 -0.16 -7.47 -22.23
C PRO A 155 -1.23 -7.32 -23.33
N ALA A 156 -0.85 -6.77 -24.47
CA ALA A 156 -1.76 -6.48 -25.59
C ALA A 156 -2.46 -7.71 -26.21
N ASP A 157 -1.99 -8.91 -25.89
CA ASP A 157 -2.53 -10.19 -26.33
C ASP A 157 -3.52 -10.82 -25.32
N VAL A 158 -3.86 -10.10 -24.23
CA VAL A 158 -4.87 -10.53 -23.27
C VAL A 158 -6.25 -10.16 -23.78
N GLU A 159 -7.16 -11.13 -23.80
CA GLU A 159 -8.55 -10.96 -24.27
C GLU A 159 -9.55 -11.28 -23.15
N ASN A 160 -10.78 -10.79 -23.30
CA ASN A 160 -11.92 -11.09 -22.43
C ASN A 160 -11.66 -10.77 -20.94
N VAL A 161 -11.05 -9.62 -20.66
CA VAL A 161 -10.72 -9.17 -19.31
C VAL A 161 -11.98 -9.04 -18.46
N ARG A 162 -11.98 -9.70 -17.31
CA ARG A 162 -13.00 -9.56 -16.27
C ARG A 162 -12.36 -8.99 -15.02
N VAL A 163 -12.96 -7.98 -14.45
CA VAL A 163 -12.42 -7.27 -13.30
C VAL A 163 -13.41 -7.29 -12.15
N ASN A 164 -12.91 -7.59 -10.96
CA ASN A 164 -13.62 -7.44 -9.71
C ASN A 164 -12.72 -6.66 -8.74
N ALA A 165 -13.28 -5.66 -8.09
CA ALA A 165 -12.58 -4.91 -7.06
C ALA A 165 -13.43 -4.84 -5.80
N PHE A 166 -12.76 -4.86 -4.67
CA PHE A 166 -13.36 -4.80 -3.35
C PHE A 166 -12.59 -3.78 -2.52
N ALA A 167 -13.31 -2.97 -1.78
CA ALA A 167 -12.77 -2.07 -0.80
C ALA A 167 -13.38 -2.40 0.57
N GLY A 168 -12.67 -2.13 1.67
CA GLY A 168 -13.13 -2.39 3.03
C GLY A 168 -12.11 -3.19 3.84
N ALA A 169 -12.39 -3.42 5.12
CA ALA A 169 -11.58 -4.27 5.98
C ALA A 169 -11.44 -5.68 5.37
N TYR A 170 -10.43 -6.42 5.77
CA TYR A 170 -10.21 -7.80 5.31
C TYR A 170 -11.49 -8.64 5.39
N GLY A 171 -11.91 -9.21 4.27
CA GLY A 171 -13.17 -9.96 4.15
C GLY A 171 -14.42 -9.11 3.87
N ALA A 172 -14.30 -7.80 3.77
CA ALA A 172 -15.41 -6.97 3.30
C ALA A 172 -15.72 -7.25 1.82
N ILE A 173 -17.00 -7.25 1.50
CA ILE A 173 -17.52 -7.41 0.14
C ILE A 173 -18.08 -6.09 -0.39
N ASP A 174 -17.66 -4.98 0.19
CA ASP A 174 -18.10 -3.66 -0.24
C ASP A 174 -17.59 -3.39 -1.66
N LYS A 175 -18.51 -3.07 -2.56
CA LYS A 175 -18.26 -2.77 -3.97
C LYS A 175 -18.26 -1.27 -4.25
N SER A 176 -18.06 -0.42 -3.26
CA SER A 176 -17.96 1.04 -3.43
C SER A 176 -16.66 1.46 -4.15
N VAL A 177 -16.22 0.67 -5.12
CA VAL A 177 -15.05 0.91 -5.95
C VAL A 177 -15.49 1.28 -7.34
N ALA A 178 -15.09 2.43 -7.84
CA ALA A 178 -15.26 2.76 -9.25
C ALA A 178 -14.25 1.95 -10.07
N ILE A 179 -14.74 1.18 -11.03
CA ILE A 179 -13.92 0.39 -11.95
C ILE A 179 -14.07 1.00 -13.33
N ARG A 180 -12.95 1.30 -13.98
CA ARG A 180 -12.90 1.64 -15.38
C ARG A 180 -12.01 0.64 -16.10
N VAL A 181 -12.45 0.15 -17.25
CA VAL A 181 -11.66 -0.69 -18.14
C VAL A 181 -11.55 0.07 -19.46
N ASP A 182 -10.36 0.56 -19.75
CA ASP A 182 -10.05 1.27 -20.98
C ASP A 182 -9.19 0.39 -21.89
N GLY A 183 -9.19 0.61 -23.19
CA GLY A 183 -8.29 -0.07 -24.11
C GLY A 183 -8.95 -1.18 -24.95
N ALA A 184 -9.89 -0.78 -25.82
CA ALA A 184 -10.47 -1.71 -26.80
C ALA A 184 -9.46 -2.20 -27.85
N ASP A 185 -8.29 -1.56 -28.00
CA ASP A 185 -7.46 -1.80 -29.18
C ASP A 185 -5.98 -2.18 -28.96
N ARG A 186 -5.35 -2.02 -27.80
CA ARG A 186 -3.90 -2.36 -27.68
C ARG A 186 -3.38 -2.79 -26.32
N SER A 187 -3.97 -2.40 -25.21
CA SER A 187 -3.59 -2.83 -23.85
C SER A 187 -4.75 -2.54 -22.92
N PRO A 188 -5.48 -3.52 -22.44
CA PRO A 188 -6.55 -3.26 -21.49
C PRO A 188 -5.94 -2.71 -20.19
N GLU A 189 -6.32 -1.49 -19.82
CA GLU A 189 -5.99 -0.87 -18.55
C GLU A 189 -7.21 -0.93 -17.65
N ALA A 190 -7.06 -1.42 -16.42
CA ALA A 190 -8.09 -1.39 -15.42
C ALA A 190 -7.69 -0.41 -14.31
N THR A 191 -8.47 0.66 -14.15
CA THR A 191 -8.26 1.63 -13.07
C THR A 191 -9.29 1.43 -11.98
N PHE A 192 -8.84 1.42 -10.74
CA PHE A 192 -9.64 1.24 -9.55
C PHE A 192 -9.49 2.46 -8.66
N GLU A 193 -10.60 3.07 -8.27
CA GLU A 193 -10.60 4.17 -7.31
C GLU A 193 -11.51 3.81 -6.15
N ALA A 194 -10.98 3.82 -4.94
CA ALA A 194 -11.76 3.76 -3.72
C ALA A 194 -11.59 5.09 -2.97
N ALA A 195 -12.69 5.77 -2.73
CA ALA A 195 -12.73 6.97 -1.90
C ALA A 195 -13.46 6.64 -0.59
N GLY A 196 -12.82 6.90 0.53
CA GLY A 196 -13.40 6.67 1.86
C GLY A 196 -12.29 6.63 2.92
N GLU A 197 -12.60 7.10 4.11
CA GLU A 197 -11.68 6.96 5.24
C GLU A 197 -11.63 5.49 5.69
N TRP A 198 -10.47 4.91 5.56
CA TRP A 198 -10.16 3.57 6.03
C TRP A 198 -9.40 3.68 7.33
N SER A 199 -10.07 3.36 8.41
CA SER A 199 -9.43 3.31 9.73
C SER A 199 -8.97 1.88 10.01
N PRO A 200 -7.80 1.70 10.65
CA PRO A 200 -7.40 0.40 11.14
C PRO A 200 -8.45 -0.13 12.12
N PRO A 201 -8.64 -1.45 12.23
CA PRO A 201 -9.47 -2.02 13.27
C PRO A 201 -8.96 -1.49 14.62
N ALA A 202 -9.89 -1.07 15.49
CA ALA A 202 -9.52 -0.68 16.84
C ALA A 202 -8.73 -1.82 17.47
N GLU A 203 -7.53 -1.50 18.02
CA GLU A 203 -6.77 -2.48 18.77
C GLU A 203 -7.68 -3.01 19.89
N GLY A 204 -8.05 -4.27 19.79
CA GLY A 204 -8.85 -4.92 20.79
C GLY A 204 -8.09 -4.93 22.10
N GLY A 205 -8.66 -4.29 23.13
CA GLY A 205 -8.16 -4.31 24.49
C GLY A 205 -8.21 -5.69 25.15
#